data_129b005bbdcf5d5c5dc4d8a1cb360246
#
_entry.id   129b005bbdcf5d5c5dc4d8a1cb360246
#
_cell.length_a   1.000
_cell.length_b   1.000
_cell.length_c   1.000
_cell.angle_alpha   90.00
_cell.angle_beta   90.00
_cell.angle_gamma   90.00
#
_symmetry.space_group_name_H-M   'P 1'
#
loop_
_entity.id
_entity.type
_entity.pdbx_description
1 polymer ?
#
loop_
_entity_poly.entity_id
_entity_poly.type
_entity_poly.pdbx_seq_one_letter_code
_entity_poly.pdbx_strand_id
1 'polypeptide(L)'
;MGLELLFQGSNIERLLNGLWVTAEIAFVSVFFACILGVIFGVIMTNRNPIIKAICRFYLEFVRIIPLLALLFLAYFGLAKWFDIHLDGISVCILVFIFWGTAEMGDLVRGALTSIEKHQVESAYALGLTPFQTFVYISLPQSLKRVTPSAINLFTRMVKTSSLAMLIGVVEVIKVGQQIIEHSLFSNQSAALWIYGVIFGLYFVICYPLSLFSRYLETRWES
;
A
#
# COMPACT_ATOMS: atom_id res chain seq x y z
N MET A 1 30.87 -20.13 -4.08
CA MET A 1 30.24 -19.29 -3.05
C MET A 1 28.87 -18.84 -3.53
N GLY A 2 27.88 -18.58 -2.66
CA GLY A 2 26.48 -18.36 -3.10
C GLY A 2 26.22 -17.08 -3.89
N LEU A 3 27.07 -16.05 -3.76
CA LEU A 3 26.94 -14.79 -4.55
C LEU A 3 27.23 -14.99 -6.05
N GLU A 4 27.98 -15.99 -6.42
CA GLU A 4 28.28 -16.30 -7.83
C GLU A 4 26.99 -16.66 -8.61
N LEU A 5 25.96 -17.17 -7.91
CA LEU A 5 24.67 -17.47 -8.50
C LEU A 5 23.98 -16.23 -9.10
N LEU A 6 24.23 -15.05 -8.53
CA LEU A 6 23.68 -13.80 -9.06
C LEU A 6 24.22 -13.48 -10.45
N PHE A 7 25.49 -13.82 -10.69
CA PHE A 7 26.19 -13.53 -11.94
C PHE A 7 26.07 -14.67 -12.98
N GLN A 8 25.38 -15.76 -12.63
CA GLN A 8 25.12 -16.85 -13.55
C GLN A 8 23.95 -16.50 -14.48
N GLY A 9 24.19 -16.58 -15.77
CA GLY A 9 23.18 -16.31 -16.81
C GLY A 9 22.58 -14.91 -16.67
N SER A 10 21.24 -14.83 -16.66
CA SER A 10 20.47 -13.58 -16.55
C SER A 10 19.85 -13.35 -15.17
N ASN A 11 20.38 -13.95 -14.09
CA ASN A 11 19.75 -13.90 -12.77
C ASN A 11 19.58 -12.48 -12.22
N ILE A 12 20.59 -11.60 -12.41
CA ILE A 12 20.49 -10.19 -11.99
C ILE A 12 19.37 -9.48 -12.76
N GLU A 13 19.34 -9.63 -14.08
CA GLU A 13 18.30 -9.02 -14.92
C GLU A 13 16.88 -9.50 -14.50
N ARG A 14 16.74 -10.81 -14.25
CA ARG A 14 15.48 -11.39 -13.76
C ARG A 14 15.07 -10.83 -12.40
N LEU A 15 16.00 -10.67 -11.46
CA LEU A 15 15.73 -10.06 -10.15
C LEU A 15 15.34 -8.59 -10.30
N LEU A 16 16.00 -7.82 -11.17
CA LEU A 16 15.63 -6.43 -11.42
C LEU A 16 14.25 -6.31 -12.08
N ASN A 17 13.94 -7.18 -13.03
CA ASN A 17 12.60 -7.24 -13.65
C ASN A 17 11.54 -7.63 -12.62
N GLY A 18 11.81 -8.63 -11.76
CA GLY A 18 10.92 -8.98 -10.65
C GLY A 18 10.72 -7.83 -9.67
N LEU A 19 11.77 -7.07 -9.37
CA LEU A 19 11.71 -5.87 -8.54
C LEU A 19 10.86 -4.77 -9.19
N TRP A 20 10.96 -4.62 -10.51
CA TRP A 20 10.10 -3.71 -11.27
C TRP A 20 8.63 -4.09 -11.13
N VAL A 21 8.27 -5.37 -11.28
CA VAL A 21 6.90 -5.86 -11.07
C VAL A 21 6.42 -5.58 -9.64
N THR A 22 7.27 -5.83 -8.63
CA THR A 22 6.99 -5.48 -7.23
C THR A 22 6.68 -3.99 -7.08
N ALA A 23 7.53 -3.13 -7.68
CA ALA A 23 7.36 -1.68 -7.65
C ALA A 23 6.08 -1.24 -8.39
N GLU A 24 5.83 -1.78 -9.58
CA GLU A 24 4.64 -1.48 -10.39
C GLU A 24 3.35 -1.76 -9.61
N ILE A 25 3.22 -2.97 -9.03
CA ILE A 25 2.06 -3.32 -8.19
C ILE A 25 1.90 -2.31 -7.05
N ALA A 26 2.97 -2.01 -6.33
CA ALA A 26 2.91 -1.12 -5.18
C ALA A 26 2.59 0.33 -5.56
N PHE A 27 3.28 0.90 -6.56
CA PHE A 27 3.11 2.31 -6.95
C PHE A 27 1.74 2.57 -7.56
N VAL A 28 1.29 1.70 -8.48
CA VAL A 28 -0.02 1.86 -9.11
C VAL A 28 -1.12 1.72 -8.06
N SER A 29 -1.02 0.73 -7.19
CA SER A 29 -2.01 0.54 -6.11
C SER A 29 -2.07 1.71 -5.16
N VAL A 30 -0.90 2.24 -4.71
CA VAL A 30 -0.83 3.40 -3.81
C VAL A 30 -1.41 4.64 -4.46
N PHE A 31 -1.09 4.89 -5.71
CA PHE A 31 -1.59 6.06 -6.42
C PHE A 31 -3.14 6.10 -6.41
N PHE A 32 -3.77 5.03 -6.81
CA PHE A 32 -5.24 4.96 -6.80
C PHE A 32 -5.82 4.88 -5.39
N ALA A 33 -5.17 4.16 -4.47
CA ALA A 33 -5.60 4.08 -3.08
C ALA A 33 -5.55 5.45 -2.38
N CYS A 34 -4.56 6.30 -2.68
CA CYS A 34 -4.48 7.66 -2.15
C CYS A 34 -5.65 8.51 -2.64
N ILE A 35 -5.95 8.48 -3.94
CA ILE A 35 -7.06 9.27 -4.52
C ILE A 35 -8.40 8.81 -3.93
N LEU A 36 -8.69 7.51 -4.03
CA LEU A 36 -9.95 6.95 -3.55
C LEU A 36 -10.05 7.02 -2.02
N GLY A 37 -8.94 6.84 -1.31
CA GLY A 37 -8.87 6.91 0.13
C GLY A 37 -9.12 8.33 0.67
N VAL A 38 -8.63 9.37 0.00
CA VAL A 38 -8.96 10.76 0.38
C VAL A 38 -10.46 10.99 0.24
N ILE A 39 -11.06 10.59 -0.89
CA ILE A 39 -12.50 10.72 -1.12
C ILE A 39 -13.28 9.93 -0.05
N PHE A 40 -12.89 8.69 0.18
CA PHE A 40 -13.53 7.82 1.17
C PHE A 40 -13.41 8.38 2.58
N GLY A 41 -12.23 8.87 2.97
CA GLY A 41 -11.99 9.49 4.28
C GLY A 41 -12.85 10.73 4.53
N VAL A 42 -13.06 11.58 3.51
CA VAL A 42 -13.99 12.71 3.59
C VAL A 42 -15.43 12.22 3.75
N ILE A 43 -15.85 11.20 2.98
CA ILE A 43 -17.19 10.60 3.11
C ILE A 43 -17.42 10.04 4.53
N MET A 44 -16.41 9.44 5.14
CA MET A 44 -16.46 8.91 6.52
C MET A 44 -16.73 9.99 7.59
N THR A 45 -16.47 11.27 7.30
CA THR A 45 -16.79 12.38 8.23
C THR A 45 -18.27 12.80 8.17
N ASN A 46 -19.05 12.27 7.23
CA ASN A 46 -20.46 12.59 7.08
C ASN A 46 -21.25 12.23 8.36
N ARG A 47 -22.24 13.07 8.70
CA ARG A 47 -23.08 12.87 9.90
C ARG A 47 -24.21 11.88 9.73
N ASN A 48 -24.56 11.53 8.48
CA ASN A 48 -25.64 10.59 8.18
C ASN A 48 -25.31 9.19 8.73
N PRO A 49 -26.16 8.59 9.57
CA PRO A 49 -25.92 7.30 10.20
C PRO A 49 -25.82 6.14 9.19
N ILE A 50 -26.55 6.21 8.08
CA ILE A 50 -26.51 5.18 7.02
C ILE A 50 -25.13 5.19 6.34
N ILE A 51 -24.65 6.37 5.96
CA ILE A 51 -23.33 6.52 5.34
C ILE A 51 -22.24 6.02 6.30
N LYS A 52 -22.32 6.41 7.58
CA LYS A 52 -21.38 5.91 8.60
C LYS A 52 -21.41 4.39 8.73
N ALA A 53 -22.58 3.78 8.72
CA ALA A 53 -22.72 2.34 8.84
C ALA A 53 -22.08 1.62 7.63
N ILE A 54 -22.33 2.09 6.41
CA ILE A 54 -21.73 1.54 5.18
C ILE A 54 -20.21 1.69 5.19
N CYS A 55 -19.71 2.89 5.49
CA CYS A 55 -18.27 3.14 5.57
C CYS A 55 -17.59 2.28 6.63
N ARG A 56 -18.22 2.13 7.80
CA ARG A 56 -17.71 1.29 8.88
C ARG A 56 -17.72 -0.18 8.49
N PHE A 57 -18.76 -0.66 7.85
CA PHE A 57 -18.83 -2.03 7.35
C PHE A 57 -17.67 -2.32 6.39
N TYR A 58 -17.45 -1.45 5.41
CA TYR A 58 -16.32 -1.62 4.46
C TYR A 58 -14.97 -1.64 5.18
N LEU A 59 -14.73 -0.69 6.08
CA LEU A 59 -13.47 -0.62 6.83
C LEU A 59 -13.23 -1.86 7.68
N GLU A 60 -14.23 -2.31 8.44
CA GLU A 60 -14.14 -3.51 9.28
C GLU A 60 -14.00 -4.79 8.43
N PHE A 61 -14.73 -4.88 7.32
CA PHE A 61 -14.61 -5.98 6.38
C PHE A 61 -13.15 -6.12 5.88
N VAL A 62 -12.56 -5.03 5.44
CA VAL A 62 -11.17 -5.03 4.94
C VAL A 62 -10.15 -5.37 6.03
N ARG A 63 -10.39 -4.94 7.27
CA ARG A 63 -9.48 -5.16 8.40
C ARG A 63 -9.56 -6.56 8.98
N ILE A 64 -10.74 -7.16 8.98
CA ILE A 64 -10.95 -8.49 9.55
C ILE A 64 -10.46 -9.58 8.60
N ILE A 65 -10.66 -9.41 7.29
CA ILE A 65 -10.30 -10.42 6.31
C ILE A 65 -8.79 -10.36 6.04
N PRO A 66 -8.08 -11.51 6.15
CA PRO A 66 -6.68 -11.59 5.74
C PRO A 66 -6.53 -11.19 4.26
N LEU A 67 -5.61 -10.26 3.98
CA LEU A 67 -5.38 -9.77 2.62
C LEU A 67 -5.06 -10.90 1.63
N LEU A 68 -4.34 -11.92 2.08
CA LEU A 68 -4.08 -13.11 1.27
C LEU A 68 -5.37 -13.85 0.87
N ALA A 69 -6.30 -14.01 1.81
CA ALA A 69 -7.59 -14.64 1.51
C ALA A 69 -8.41 -13.82 0.50
N LEU A 70 -8.39 -12.49 0.65
CA LEU A 70 -9.03 -11.58 -0.30
C LEU A 70 -8.38 -11.69 -1.70
N LEU A 71 -7.06 -11.81 -1.76
CA LEU A 71 -6.32 -11.97 -3.02
C LEU A 71 -6.70 -13.26 -3.73
N PHE A 72 -6.74 -14.40 -3.01
CA PHE A 72 -7.18 -15.67 -3.58
C PHE A 72 -8.64 -15.64 -4.02
N LEU A 73 -9.51 -15.06 -3.19
CA LEU A 73 -10.93 -14.95 -3.51
C LEU A 73 -11.15 -14.11 -4.78
N ALA A 74 -10.41 -13.00 -4.92
CA ALA A 74 -10.49 -12.17 -6.11
C ALA A 74 -9.95 -12.91 -7.34
N TYR A 75 -8.77 -13.52 -7.25
CA TYR A 75 -8.13 -14.17 -8.40
C TYR A 75 -8.94 -15.37 -8.93
N PHE A 76 -9.31 -16.30 -8.06
CA PHE A 76 -10.06 -17.49 -8.45
C PHE A 76 -11.57 -17.24 -8.55
N GLY A 77 -12.12 -16.35 -7.72
CA GLY A 77 -13.54 -16.06 -7.68
C GLY A 77 -14.02 -15.27 -8.90
N LEU A 78 -13.27 -14.26 -9.36
CA LEU A 78 -13.61 -13.49 -10.55
C LEU A 78 -13.68 -14.42 -11.79
N ALA A 79 -12.70 -15.30 -11.94
CA ALA A 79 -12.70 -16.28 -13.04
C ALA A 79 -13.88 -17.26 -12.94
N LYS A 80 -14.15 -17.81 -11.74
CA LYS A 80 -15.14 -18.87 -11.56
C LYS A 80 -16.59 -18.38 -11.58
N TRP A 81 -16.88 -17.23 -10.97
CA TRP A 81 -18.26 -16.76 -10.77
C TRP A 81 -18.72 -15.76 -11.82
N PHE A 82 -17.79 -15.01 -12.39
CA PHE A 82 -18.10 -13.92 -13.32
C PHE A 82 -17.51 -14.12 -14.71
N ASP A 83 -16.75 -15.22 -14.93
CA ASP A 83 -16.02 -15.51 -16.18
C ASP A 83 -15.05 -14.38 -16.58
N ILE A 84 -14.56 -13.63 -15.58
CA ILE A 84 -13.61 -12.53 -15.76
C ILE A 84 -12.20 -13.05 -15.51
N HIS A 85 -11.43 -13.18 -16.59
CA HIS A 85 -10.05 -13.67 -16.56
C HIS A 85 -9.09 -12.48 -16.61
N LEU A 86 -8.63 -12.05 -15.44
CA LEU A 86 -7.59 -11.03 -15.31
C LEU A 86 -6.24 -11.69 -15.02
N ASP A 87 -5.18 -11.06 -15.50
CA ASP A 87 -3.82 -11.46 -15.13
C ASP A 87 -3.56 -11.18 -13.65
N GLY A 88 -2.60 -11.91 -13.07
CA GLY A 88 -2.31 -11.84 -11.64
C GLY A 88 -1.88 -10.45 -11.17
N ILE A 89 -1.16 -9.67 -12.01
CA ILE A 89 -0.73 -8.30 -11.67
C ILE A 89 -1.95 -7.39 -11.52
N SER A 90 -2.87 -7.43 -12.48
CA SER A 90 -4.11 -6.63 -12.44
C SER A 90 -4.97 -6.96 -11.22
N VAL A 91 -5.12 -8.24 -10.89
CA VAL A 91 -5.85 -8.65 -9.67
C VAL A 91 -5.17 -8.15 -8.42
N CYS A 92 -3.84 -8.25 -8.31
CA CYS A 92 -3.09 -7.70 -7.18
C CYS A 92 -3.32 -6.19 -7.03
N ILE A 93 -3.20 -5.43 -8.11
CA ILE A 93 -3.42 -4.00 -8.11
C ILE A 93 -4.84 -3.67 -7.62
N LEU A 94 -5.87 -4.32 -8.14
CA LEU A 94 -7.26 -4.09 -7.73
C LEU A 94 -7.50 -4.39 -6.24
N VAL A 95 -6.99 -5.53 -5.76
CA VAL A 95 -7.11 -5.93 -4.34
C VAL A 95 -6.37 -4.96 -3.43
N PHE A 96 -5.17 -4.51 -3.82
CA PHE A 96 -4.40 -3.55 -3.05
C PHE A 96 -5.00 -2.14 -3.09
N ILE A 97 -5.62 -1.73 -4.20
CA ILE A 97 -6.41 -0.49 -4.25
C ILE A 97 -7.58 -0.60 -3.28
N PHE A 98 -8.32 -1.70 -3.32
CA PHE A 98 -9.45 -1.93 -2.42
C PHE A 98 -9.01 -1.89 -0.95
N TRP A 99 -7.97 -2.63 -0.58
CA TRP A 99 -7.42 -2.61 0.77
C TRP A 99 -6.85 -1.24 1.16
N GLY A 100 -6.03 -0.65 0.29
CA GLY A 100 -5.37 0.64 0.54
C GLY A 100 -6.34 1.81 0.63
N THR A 101 -7.46 1.78 -0.10
CA THR A 101 -8.53 2.78 0.00
C THR A 101 -9.14 2.81 1.40
N ALA A 102 -9.39 1.67 2.01
CA ALA A 102 -9.91 1.58 3.38
C ALA A 102 -8.91 2.14 4.40
N GLU A 103 -7.65 1.71 4.31
CA GLU A 103 -6.57 2.15 5.21
C GLU A 103 -6.29 3.67 5.08
N MET A 104 -6.13 4.15 3.84
CA MET A 104 -5.90 5.57 3.57
C MET A 104 -7.09 6.42 3.98
N GLY A 105 -8.33 5.94 3.75
CA GLY A 105 -9.54 6.63 4.15
C GLY A 105 -9.64 6.81 5.66
N ASP A 106 -9.27 5.80 6.45
CA ASP A 106 -9.26 5.92 7.90
C ASP A 106 -8.18 6.90 8.40
N LEU A 107 -6.99 6.91 7.77
CA LEU A 107 -5.96 7.91 8.04
C LEU A 107 -6.47 9.34 7.77
N VAL A 108 -7.10 9.57 6.62
CA VAL A 108 -7.68 10.88 6.26
C VAL A 108 -8.80 11.28 7.21
N ARG A 109 -9.70 10.36 7.53
CA ARG A 109 -10.77 10.60 8.53
C ARG A 109 -10.18 10.99 9.88
N GLY A 110 -9.17 10.24 10.35
CA GLY A 110 -8.48 10.52 11.61
C GLY A 110 -7.85 11.91 11.62
N ALA A 111 -7.17 12.29 10.56
CA ALA A 111 -6.57 13.61 10.43
C ALA A 111 -7.60 14.75 10.38
N LEU A 112 -8.69 14.59 9.61
CA LEU A 112 -9.78 15.56 9.54
C LEU A 112 -10.47 15.75 10.91
N THR A 113 -10.69 14.66 11.63
CA THR A 113 -11.37 14.72 12.95
C THR A 113 -10.45 15.15 14.09
N SER A 114 -9.14 15.17 13.88
CA SER A 114 -8.14 15.63 14.88
C SER A 114 -7.95 17.15 14.89
N ILE A 115 -8.59 17.89 13.98
CA ILE A 115 -8.50 19.34 13.95
C ILE A 115 -9.28 19.92 15.15
N GLU A 116 -8.64 20.82 15.85
CA GLU A 116 -9.22 21.42 17.04
C GLU A 116 -10.46 22.25 16.72
N LYS A 117 -11.52 22.07 17.52
CA LYS A 117 -12.81 22.73 17.30
C LYS A 117 -12.69 24.24 17.26
N HIS A 118 -11.83 24.82 18.11
CA HIS A 118 -11.67 26.27 18.16
C HIS A 118 -11.17 26.87 16.84
N GLN A 119 -10.37 26.15 16.06
CA GLN A 119 -9.94 26.63 14.74
C GLN A 119 -11.11 26.73 13.75
N VAL A 120 -12.01 25.75 13.79
CA VAL A 120 -13.22 25.74 12.97
C VAL A 120 -14.19 26.84 13.43
N GLU A 121 -14.36 26.99 14.75
CA GLU A 121 -15.22 28.02 15.34
C GLU A 121 -14.69 29.42 15.06
N SER A 122 -13.38 29.64 15.16
CA SER A 122 -12.73 30.91 14.81
C SER A 122 -12.90 31.27 13.34
N ALA A 123 -12.81 30.26 12.44
CA ALA A 123 -13.05 30.47 11.02
C ALA A 123 -14.49 30.94 10.74
N TYR A 124 -15.48 30.36 11.42
CA TYR A 124 -16.87 30.81 11.34
C TYR A 124 -17.08 32.21 11.92
N ALA A 125 -16.40 32.54 13.03
CA ALA A 125 -16.46 33.90 13.63
C ALA A 125 -15.89 34.97 12.67
N LEU A 126 -14.93 34.60 11.81
CA LEU A 126 -14.39 35.44 10.75
C LEU A 126 -15.26 35.48 9.48
N GLY A 127 -16.42 34.81 9.49
CA GLY A 127 -17.38 34.81 8.38
C GLY A 127 -17.09 33.80 7.25
N LEU A 128 -16.15 32.85 7.47
CA LEU A 128 -15.92 31.81 6.47
C LEU A 128 -17.12 30.85 6.39
N THR A 129 -17.47 30.50 5.17
CA THR A 129 -18.48 29.45 4.93
C THR A 129 -17.92 28.07 5.31
N PRO A 130 -18.75 27.04 5.52
CA PRO A 130 -18.29 25.67 5.81
C PRO A 130 -17.32 25.14 4.73
N PHE A 131 -17.56 25.43 3.47
CA PHE A 131 -16.67 25.02 2.36
C PHE A 131 -15.32 25.76 2.44
N GLN A 132 -15.33 27.07 2.67
CA GLN A 132 -14.10 27.85 2.83
C GLN A 132 -13.30 27.38 4.06
N THR A 133 -13.96 27.13 5.18
CA THR A 133 -13.33 26.58 6.39
C THR A 133 -12.69 25.22 6.09
N PHE A 134 -13.40 24.36 5.37
CA PHE A 134 -12.84 23.06 4.96
C PHE A 134 -11.60 23.23 4.08
N VAL A 135 -11.68 24.03 3.02
CA VAL A 135 -10.60 24.18 2.02
C VAL A 135 -9.39 24.92 2.56
N TYR A 136 -9.61 25.98 3.34
CA TYR A 136 -8.50 26.85 3.80
C TYR A 136 -7.93 26.47 5.16
N ILE A 137 -8.70 25.81 6.02
CA ILE A 137 -8.27 25.49 7.39
C ILE A 137 -8.09 23.95 7.54
N SER A 138 -9.16 23.18 7.31
CA SER A 138 -9.17 21.76 7.65
C SER A 138 -8.32 20.92 6.70
N LEU A 139 -8.48 21.10 5.40
CA LEU A 139 -7.81 20.29 4.38
C LEU A 139 -6.29 20.44 4.39
N PRO A 140 -5.69 21.65 4.43
CA PRO A 140 -4.23 21.80 4.43
C PRO A 140 -3.58 21.17 5.66
N GLN A 141 -4.19 21.33 6.84
CA GLN A 141 -3.69 20.77 8.09
C GLN A 141 -3.81 19.24 8.08
N SER A 142 -4.94 18.70 7.60
CA SER A 142 -5.15 17.26 7.49
C SER A 142 -4.16 16.62 6.51
N LEU A 143 -3.88 17.25 5.37
CA LEU A 143 -2.89 16.76 4.41
C LEU A 143 -1.49 16.66 5.04
N LYS A 144 -1.08 17.66 5.82
CA LYS A 144 0.19 17.59 6.55
C LYS A 144 0.23 16.39 7.50
N ARG A 145 -0.84 16.18 8.30
CA ARG A 145 -0.92 15.08 9.27
C ARG A 145 -0.99 13.70 8.62
N VAL A 146 -1.66 13.59 7.47
CA VAL A 146 -1.81 12.32 6.74
C VAL A 146 -0.55 11.91 6.01
N THR A 147 0.24 12.85 5.48
CA THR A 147 1.34 12.53 4.55
C THR A 147 2.36 11.54 5.14
N PRO A 148 2.87 11.68 6.37
CA PRO A 148 3.80 10.70 6.93
C PRO A 148 3.18 9.30 7.03
N SER A 149 1.94 9.21 7.50
CA SER A 149 1.21 7.95 7.61
C SER A 149 0.91 7.32 6.24
N ALA A 150 0.65 8.14 5.21
CA ALA A 150 0.48 7.68 3.84
C ALA A 150 1.78 7.08 3.27
N ILE A 151 2.95 7.68 3.56
CA ILE A 151 4.25 7.12 3.18
C ILE A 151 4.50 5.79 3.90
N ASN A 152 4.13 5.67 5.16
CA ASN A 152 4.21 4.41 5.90
C ASN A 152 3.27 3.34 5.32
N LEU A 153 2.06 3.73 4.90
CA LEU A 153 1.15 2.84 4.16
C LEU A 153 1.77 2.37 2.85
N PHE A 154 2.39 3.28 2.08
CA PHE A 154 3.10 2.93 0.87
C PHE A 154 4.22 1.91 1.12
N THR A 155 5.08 2.16 2.10
CA THR A 155 6.15 1.23 2.48
C THR A 155 5.60 -0.14 2.86
N ARG A 156 4.44 -0.18 3.52
CA ARG A 156 3.72 -1.42 3.85
C ARG A 156 3.21 -2.12 2.59
N MET A 157 2.65 -1.37 1.63
CA MET A 157 2.17 -1.93 0.35
C MET A 157 3.31 -2.55 -0.47
N VAL A 158 4.48 -1.89 -0.53
CA VAL A 158 5.68 -2.46 -1.18
C VAL A 158 6.05 -3.81 -0.58
N LYS A 159 6.06 -3.93 0.75
CA LYS A 159 6.39 -5.22 1.41
C LYS A 159 5.31 -6.26 1.20
N THR A 160 4.05 -5.86 1.21
CA THR A 160 2.90 -6.76 1.09
C THR A 160 2.70 -7.25 -0.35
N SER A 161 3.21 -6.52 -1.36
CA SER A 161 3.14 -6.97 -2.77
C SER A 161 3.81 -8.31 -3.02
N SER A 162 4.69 -8.76 -2.12
CA SER A 162 5.25 -10.12 -2.12
C SER A 162 4.20 -11.24 -2.08
N LEU A 163 2.99 -10.97 -1.57
CA LEU A 163 1.89 -11.94 -1.61
C LEU A 163 1.45 -12.30 -3.04
N ALA A 164 1.77 -11.46 -4.02
CA ALA A 164 1.47 -11.70 -5.43
C ALA A 164 2.09 -13.01 -5.97
N MET A 165 3.23 -13.42 -5.41
CA MET A 165 3.87 -14.69 -5.77
C MET A 165 2.95 -15.90 -5.56
N LEU A 166 2.02 -15.83 -4.60
CA LEU A 166 1.14 -16.93 -4.22
C LEU A 166 0.00 -17.18 -5.22
N ILE A 167 -0.29 -16.21 -6.08
CA ILE A 167 -1.19 -16.35 -7.23
C ILE A 167 -0.43 -16.47 -8.56
N GLY A 168 0.88 -16.75 -8.49
CA GLY A 168 1.70 -17.03 -9.67
C GLY A 168 2.36 -15.82 -10.32
N VAL A 169 2.25 -14.61 -9.77
CA VAL A 169 2.95 -13.42 -10.28
C VAL A 169 4.45 -13.57 -10.07
N VAL A 170 5.20 -13.34 -11.14
CA VAL A 170 6.66 -13.44 -11.12
C VAL A 170 7.26 -12.09 -10.71
N GLU A 171 7.17 -11.79 -9.40
CA GLU A 171 7.78 -10.66 -8.75
C GLU A 171 9.13 -11.06 -8.11
N VAL A 172 9.81 -10.14 -7.42
CA VAL A 172 11.20 -10.36 -6.96
C VAL A 172 11.39 -11.60 -6.08
N ILE A 173 10.43 -11.93 -5.18
CA ILE A 173 10.54 -13.13 -4.33
C ILE A 173 10.33 -14.40 -5.16
N LYS A 174 9.37 -14.39 -6.09
CA LYS A 174 9.12 -15.52 -6.99
C LYS A 174 10.34 -15.80 -7.87
N VAL A 175 10.98 -14.77 -8.40
CA VAL A 175 12.25 -14.90 -9.13
C VAL A 175 13.32 -15.53 -8.25
N GLY A 176 13.46 -15.05 -7.01
CA GLY A 176 14.40 -15.63 -6.07
C GLY A 176 14.14 -17.12 -5.79
N GLN A 177 12.88 -17.51 -5.61
CA GLN A 177 12.50 -18.92 -5.46
C GLN A 177 12.92 -19.75 -6.67
N GLN A 178 12.67 -19.28 -7.90
CA GLN A 178 13.05 -19.98 -9.13
C GLN A 178 14.58 -20.16 -9.23
N ILE A 179 15.36 -19.15 -8.83
CA ILE A 179 16.84 -19.24 -8.82
C ILE A 179 17.29 -20.27 -7.78
N ILE A 180 16.68 -20.29 -6.58
CA ILE A 180 16.98 -21.24 -5.52
C ILE A 180 16.65 -22.66 -5.99
N GLU A 181 15.45 -22.89 -6.54
CA GLU A 181 14.99 -24.20 -7.02
C GLU A 181 15.93 -24.76 -8.10
N HIS A 182 16.40 -23.90 -9.04
CA HIS A 182 17.38 -24.30 -10.06
C HIS A 182 18.75 -24.67 -9.49
N SER A 183 19.11 -24.10 -8.35
CA SER A 183 20.42 -24.26 -7.72
C SER A 183 20.46 -25.27 -6.60
N LEU A 184 19.34 -25.92 -6.23
CA LEU A 184 19.21 -26.81 -5.06
C LEU A 184 20.26 -27.92 -5.00
N PHE A 185 20.59 -28.53 -6.15
CA PHE A 185 21.53 -29.63 -6.23
C PHE A 185 23.01 -29.18 -6.29
N SER A 186 23.27 -27.95 -6.68
CA SER A 186 24.61 -27.41 -6.87
C SER A 186 25.11 -26.57 -5.67
N ASN A 187 24.19 -25.97 -4.92
CA ASN A 187 24.55 -25.07 -3.82
C ASN A 187 23.50 -25.05 -2.69
N GLN A 188 23.76 -25.78 -1.62
CA GLN A 188 22.88 -25.85 -0.45
C GLN A 188 22.67 -24.49 0.26
N SER A 189 23.59 -23.55 0.11
CA SER A 189 23.48 -22.21 0.70
C SER A 189 22.80 -21.18 -0.22
N ALA A 190 22.33 -21.57 -1.41
CA ALA A 190 21.69 -20.68 -2.38
C ALA A 190 20.56 -19.83 -1.76
N ALA A 191 19.69 -20.46 -0.97
CA ALA A 191 18.57 -19.79 -0.33
C ALA A 191 19.00 -18.62 0.57
N LEU A 192 20.02 -18.81 1.39
CA LEU A 192 20.51 -17.76 2.28
C LEU A 192 21.00 -16.54 1.52
N TRP A 193 21.77 -16.75 0.46
CA TRP A 193 22.33 -15.66 -0.34
C TRP A 193 21.28 -14.94 -1.18
N ILE A 194 20.41 -15.68 -1.84
CA ILE A 194 19.35 -15.08 -2.69
C ILE A 194 18.36 -14.30 -1.84
N TYR A 195 17.87 -14.85 -0.72
CA TYR A 195 16.99 -14.09 0.18
C TYR A 195 17.72 -12.94 0.87
N GLY A 196 19.02 -13.04 1.15
CA GLY A 196 19.83 -11.93 1.63
C GLY A 196 19.87 -10.76 0.63
N VAL A 197 20.02 -11.05 -0.66
CA VAL A 197 19.97 -10.04 -1.71
C VAL A 197 18.57 -9.42 -1.83
N ILE A 198 17.52 -10.24 -1.84
CA ILE A 198 16.13 -9.75 -1.87
C ILE A 198 15.85 -8.86 -0.66
N PHE A 199 16.29 -9.25 0.54
CA PHE A 199 16.21 -8.41 1.74
C PHE A 199 16.90 -7.05 1.52
N GLY A 200 18.12 -7.05 0.94
CA GLY A 200 18.83 -5.83 0.59
C GLY A 200 18.04 -4.96 -0.40
N LEU A 201 17.43 -5.55 -1.42
CA LEU A 201 16.61 -4.82 -2.41
C LEU A 201 15.38 -4.16 -1.76
N TYR A 202 14.63 -4.89 -0.92
CA TYR A 202 13.52 -4.30 -0.16
C TYR A 202 13.99 -3.21 0.81
N PHE A 203 15.14 -3.42 1.46
CA PHE A 203 15.70 -2.43 2.37
C PHE A 203 16.04 -1.13 1.64
N VAL A 204 16.69 -1.19 0.47
CA VAL A 204 17.05 -0.03 -0.34
C VAL A 204 15.81 0.76 -0.79
N ILE A 205 14.69 0.10 -1.06
CA ILE A 205 13.43 0.80 -1.43
C ILE A 205 12.72 1.35 -0.18
N CYS A 206 12.58 0.53 0.85
CA CYS A 206 11.71 0.87 2.00
C CYS A 206 12.39 1.81 3.00
N TYR A 207 13.71 1.74 3.17
CA TYR A 207 14.44 2.53 4.15
C TYR A 207 14.41 4.05 3.85
N PRO A 208 14.68 4.52 2.62
CA PRO A 208 14.54 5.94 2.28
C PRO A 208 13.11 6.46 2.48
N LEU A 209 12.11 5.67 2.15
CA LEU A 209 10.71 6.03 2.37
C LEU A 209 10.40 6.20 3.87
N SER A 210 10.90 5.29 4.71
CA SER A 210 10.74 5.37 6.16
C SER A 210 11.48 6.58 6.76
N LEU A 211 12.67 6.91 6.26
CA LEU A 211 13.41 8.10 6.69
C LEU A 211 12.66 9.38 6.30
N PHE A 212 12.13 9.42 5.08
CA PHE A 212 11.37 10.56 4.60
C PHE A 212 10.08 10.78 5.40
N SER A 213 9.37 9.70 5.73
CA SER A 213 8.19 9.76 6.63
C SER A 213 8.55 10.40 7.97
N ARG A 214 9.60 9.90 8.65
CA ARG A 214 10.05 10.43 9.94
C ARG A 214 10.50 11.89 9.86
N TYR A 215 11.21 12.27 8.79
CA TYR A 215 11.61 13.66 8.57
C TYR A 215 10.40 14.59 8.47
N LEU A 216 9.34 14.17 7.79
CA LEU A 216 8.11 14.96 7.69
C LEU A 216 7.35 15.01 9.02
N GLU A 217 7.29 13.91 9.78
CA GLU A 217 6.69 13.89 11.12
C GLU A 217 7.34 14.95 12.02
N THR A 218 8.66 14.89 12.18
CA THR A 218 9.39 15.84 13.05
C THR A 218 9.28 17.29 12.61
N ARG A 219 9.19 17.55 11.30
CA ARG A 219 9.10 18.91 10.77
C ARG A 219 7.70 19.53 10.87
N TRP A 220 6.66 18.71 10.91
CA TRP A 220 5.28 19.18 10.91
C TRP A 220 4.58 19.05 12.26
N GLU A 221 5.18 18.38 13.24
CA GLU A 221 4.77 18.37 14.64
C GLU A 221 5.32 19.60 15.42
N SER A 222 6.32 20.29 14.87
CA SER A 222 6.85 21.56 15.38
C SER A 222 6.09 22.76 14.80
#